data_dade85cd5671ec619d59fb486d682aab
#
_entry.id   dade85cd5671ec619d59fb486d682aab
#
_cell.length_a   1.000
_cell.length_b   1.000
_cell.length_c   1.000
_cell.angle_alpha   90.00
_cell.angle_beta   90.00
_cell.angle_gamma   90.00
#
_symmetry.space_group_name_H-M   'P 1'
#
loop_
_entity.id
_entity.type
_entity.pdbx_description
1 polymer ?
#
loop_
_entity_poly.entity_id
_entity_poly.type
_entity_poly.pdbx_seq_one_letter_code
_entity_poly.pdbx_strand_id
1 'polypeptide(L)'
;QPSGRLALNLRWIILGLMFLALFAGFQGGRYYLANRLQELGIASALTLFMLGAWRGLFLLPVVEWRRWVMGPVLLVGGIMLVSATVFSLQYDGRFLYSFFSAREFLLAFLGPGLYLLCRTGLPVDDVRKVVWFTVFALMVNYLWFFMTMDLSAAFFSSDHTVSNLVTYDQWRGFRLKPPLFAIMVGLLGALMMVFQARGFRHFVFALAVLALAGYIWSIVQFRATLATILLALLVYPIFLRQISRLKMLLVLSPLMIMSLPVAADHALQTFLLAEGGGIRARAFMAAFDYLESHWLFGAGEDSAYGDSYQDIVAPYFYPSDIGLVGTAFKYGIIGLILYLWMHGKIGFALWRANLSFRDRMGFHDPLLWALLLFMTAQTFNLVLNPGLAYAQGITLGTLALALARFELTQSAPAK
;
A
#
# COMPACT_ATOMS: atom_id res chain seq x y z
N GLN A 1 -2.21 -29.25 -21.09
CA GLN A 1 -2.49 -28.50 -19.85
C GLN A 1 -3.60 -29.26 -19.13
N PRO A 2 -3.41 -29.71 -17.89
CA PRO A 2 -4.53 -30.22 -17.10
C PRO A 2 -5.47 -29.07 -16.83
N SER A 3 -6.68 -29.13 -17.37
CA SER A 3 -7.73 -28.14 -17.20
C SER A 3 -8.32 -28.23 -15.79
N GLY A 4 -7.53 -27.80 -14.81
CA GLY A 4 -7.99 -27.67 -13.44
C GLY A 4 -8.86 -26.40 -13.28
N ARG A 5 -9.96 -26.29 -14.05
CA ARG A 5 -10.94 -25.22 -13.81
C ARG A 5 -11.44 -25.35 -12.37
N LEU A 6 -11.35 -24.25 -11.63
CA LEU A 6 -11.94 -24.17 -10.30
C LEU A 6 -13.45 -24.39 -10.40
N ALA A 7 -14.00 -25.23 -9.51
CA ALA A 7 -15.44 -25.35 -9.38
C ALA A 7 -16.04 -23.95 -9.13
N LEU A 8 -17.18 -23.65 -9.73
CA LEU A 8 -17.80 -22.32 -9.71
C LEU A 8 -17.98 -21.81 -8.27
N ASN A 9 -18.42 -22.66 -7.37
CA ASN A 9 -18.63 -22.32 -5.95
C ASN A 9 -17.31 -21.94 -5.24
N LEU A 10 -16.23 -22.70 -5.48
CA LEU A 10 -14.93 -22.41 -4.89
C LEU A 10 -14.35 -21.11 -5.43
N ARG A 11 -14.60 -20.78 -6.70
CA ARG A 11 -14.19 -19.51 -7.30
C ARG A 11 -14.84 -18.33 -6.57
N TRP A 12 -16.16 -18.37 -6.32
CA TRP A 12 -16.86 -17.29 -5.59
C TRP A 12 -16.34 -17.14 -4.16
N ILE A 13 -16.08 -18.24 -3.46
CA ILE A 13 -15.48 -18.20 -2.12
C ILE A 13 -14.10 -17.50 -2.15
N ILE A 14 -13.24 -17.89 -3.10
CA ILE A 14 -11.92 -17.26 -3.27
C ILE A 14 -12.05 -15.75 -3.53
N LEU A 15 -12.96 -15.32 -4.40
CA LEU A 15 -13.17 -13.91 -4.70
C LEU A 15 -13.73 -13.13 -3.50
N GLY A 16 -14.61 -13.75 -2.71
CA GLY A 16 -15.11 -13.18 -1.46
C GLY A 16 -14.01 -13.01 -0.40
N LEU A 17 -13.18 -14.03 -0.20
CA LEU A 17 -12.02 -13.95 0.70
C LEU A 17 -11.01 -12.89 0.22
N MET A 18 -10.79 -12.80 -1.08
CA MET A 18 -9.94 -11.76 -1.66
C MET A 18 -10.49 -10.35 -1.38
N PHE A 19 -11.79 -10.15 -1.57
CA PHE A 19 -12.43 -8.87 -1.24
C PHE A 19 -12.24 -8.52 0.22
N LEU A 20 -12.48 -9.45 1.15
CA LEU A 20 -12.29 -9.24 2.59
C LEU A 20 -10.83 -8.89 2.93
N ALA A 21 -9.87 -9.63 2.37
CA ALA A 21 -8.45 -9.38 2.59
C ALA A 21 -8.01 -7.99 2.07
N LEU A 22 -8.48 -7.60 0.89
CA LEU A 22 -8.19 -6.27 0.32
C LEU A 22 -8.89 -5.16 1.08
N PHE A 23 -10.18 -5.31 1.39
CA PHE A 23 -10.95 -4.29 2.11
C PHE A 23 -10.36 -4.01 3.49
N ALA A 24 -10.00 -5.06 4.23
CA ALA A 24 -9.36 -4.94 5.52
C ALA A 24 -7.91 -4.43 5.40
N GLY A 25 -7.14 -4.96 4.46
CA GLY A 25 -5.75 -4.55 4.21
C GLY A 25 -5.63 -3.07 3.84
N PHE A 26 -6.61 -2.52 3.11
CA PHE A 26 -6.73 -1.08 2.85
C PHE A 26 -7.39 -0.31 4.00
N GLN A 27 -7.58 -0.95 5.15
CA GLN A 27 -8.15 -0.35 6.36
C GLN A 27 -9.60 0.16 6.17
N GLY A 28 -10.36 -0.38 5.23
CA GLY A 28 -11.77 -0.04 5.04
C GLY A 28 -12.64 -0.39 6.25
N GLY A 29 -12.23 -1.38 7.04
CA GLY A 29 -12.92 -1.81 8.25
C GLY A 29 -12.81 -0.88 9.45
N ARG A 30 -11.85 0.07 9.45
CA ARG A 30 -11.59 0.94 10.61
C ARG A 30 -12.80 1.78 11.03
N TYR A 31 -13.63 2.21 10.08
CA TYR A 31 -14.80 3.05 10.35
C TYR A 31 -15.92 2.32 11.07
N TYR A 32 -15.93 1.01 11.05
CA TYR A 32 -16.97 0.18 11.70
C TYR A 32 -16.65 -0.14 13.17
N LEU A 33 -15.63 0.53 13.75
CA LEU A 33 -15.18 0.30 15.13
C LEU A 33 -14.82 -1.17 15.41
N ALA A 34 -14.49 -1.91 14.38
CA ALA A 34 -14.30 -3.33 14.47
C ALA A 34 -12.86 -3.68 14.05
N ASN A 35 -11.94 -3.67 15.02
CA ASN A 35 -10.62 -4.30 14.83
C ASN A 35 -10.75 -5.74 14.31
N ARG A 36 -11.89 -6.38 14.59
CA ARG A 36 -12.25 -7.72 14.09
C ARG A 36 -12.28 -7.83 12.57
N LEU A 37 -12.59 -6.74 11.83
CA LEU A 37 -12.54 -6.78 10.36
C LEU A 37 -11.10 -6.84 9.84
N GLN A 38 -10.14 -6.26 10.53
CA GLN A 38 -8.72 -6.42 10.20
C GLN A 38 -8.26 -7.87 10.40
N GLU A 39 -8.65 -8.50 11.50
CA GLU A 39 -8.36 -9.91 11.77
C GLU A 39 -9.00 -10.85 10.73
N LEU A 40 -10.24 -10.57 10.32
CA LEU A 40 -10.89 -11.30 9.21
C LEU A 40 -10.13 -11.13 7.90
N GLY A 41 -9.59 -9.95 7.61
CA GLY A 41 -8.76 -9.71 6.44
C GLY A 41 -7.46 -10.51 6.47
N ILE A 42 -6.78 -10.54 7.61
CA ILE A 42 -5.57 -11.35 7.81
C ILE A 42 -5.89 -12.84 7.66
N ALA A 43 -6.95 -13.33 8.32
CA ALA A 43 -7.39 -14.71 8.19
C ALA A 43 -7.74 -15.07 6.75
N SER A 44 -8.40 -14.16 6.02
CA SER A 44 -8.72 -14.34 4.60
C SER A 44 -7.46 -14.42 3.73
N ALA A 45 -6.46 -13.55 3.97
CA ALA A 45 -5.18 -13.59 3.26
C ALA A 45 -4.42 -14.90 3.50
N LEU A 46 -4.37 -15.37 4.75
CA LEU A 46 -3.78 -16.64 5.11
C LEU A 46 -4.53 -17.82 4.48
N THR A 47 -5.86 -17.81 4.50
CA THR A 47 -6.69 -18.85 3.87
C THR A 47 -6.42 -18.92 2.35
N LEU A 48 -6.37 -17.78 1.66
CA LEU A 48 -6.02 -17.72 0.25
C LEU A 48 -4.61 -18.27 -0.02
N PHE A 49 -3.66 -17.95 0.85
CA PHE A 49 -2.31 -18.47 0.76
C PHE A 49 -2.27 -20.00 0.94
N MET A 50 -2.94 -20.52 1.96
CA MET A 50 -3.01 -21.97 2.22
C MET A 50 -3.68 -22.72 1.07
N LEU A 51 -4.79 -22.20 0.54
CA LEU A 51 -5.47 -22.78 -0.64
C LEU A 51 -4.57 -22.75 -1.88
N GLY A 52 -3.87 -21.62 -2.12
CA GLY A 52 -2.92 -21.49 -3.23
C GLY A 52 -1.73 -22.44 -3.08
N ALA A 53 -1.15 -22.52 -1.88
CA ALA A 53 -0.04 -23.42 -1.57
C ALA A 53 -0.43 -24.90 -1.74
N TRP A 54 -1.60 -25.28 -1.23
CA TRP A 54 -2.15 -26.64 -1.38
C TRP A 54 -2.33 -27.00 -2.86
N ARG A 55 -3.03 -26.18 -3.64
CA ARG A 55 -3.22 -26.43 -5.05
C ARG A 55 -1.90 -26.43 -5.83
N GLY A 56 -1.01 -25.48 -5.50
CA GLY A 56 0.30 -25.38 -6.12
C GLY A 56 1.18 -26.59 -5.89
N LEU A 57 1.07 -27.24 -4.74
CA LEU A 57 1.83 -28.46 -4.41
C LEU A 57 1.59 -29.58 -5.43
N PHE A 58 0.36 -29.70 -5.94
CA PHE A 58 -0.01 -30.76 -6.90
C PHE A 58 0.08 -30.34 -8.37
N LEU A 59 0.04 -29.03 -8.68
CA LEU A 59 -0.13 -28.52 -10.03
C LEU A 59 1.06 -27.73 -10.57
N LEU A 60 2.00 -27.33 -9.71
CA LEU A 60 3.13 -26.50 -10.10
C LEU A 60 4.47 -27.22 -9.92
N PRO A 61 5.51 -26.82 -10.69
CA PRO A 61 6.87 -27.29 -10.45
C PRO A 61 7.32 -26.97 -9.01
N VAL A 62 8.04 -27.93 -8.39
CA VAL A 62 8.51 -27.80 -6.99
C VAL A 62 9.30 -26.51 -6.75
N VAL A 63 10.13 -26.11 -7.73
CA VAL A 63 10.95 -24.87 -7.63
C VAL A 63 10.06 -23.62 -7.57
N GLU A 64 9.00 -23.56 -8.40
CA GLU A 64 8.06 -22.44 -8.40
C GLU A 64 7.25 -22.42 -7.10
N TRP A 65 6.73 -23.57 -6.67
CA TRP A 65 6.00 -23.72 -5.42
C TRP A 65 6.86 -23.29 -4.22
N ARG A 66 8.08 -23.83 -4.09
CA ARG A 66 8.99 -23.45 -2.97
C ARG A 66 9.26 -21.94 -2.93
N ARG A 67 9.49 -21.32 -4.08
CA ARG A 67 9.75 -19.88 -4.17
C ARG A 67 8.60 -19.04 -3.65
N TRP A 68 7.36 -19.43 -3.94
CA TRP A 68 6.17 -18.66 -3.60
C TRP A 68 5.55 -19.06 -2.26
N VAL A 69 5.98 -20.15 -1.66
CA VAL A 69 5.54 -20.59 -0.33
C VAL A 69 6.64 -20.34 0.70
N MET A 70 7.80 -20.95 0.53
CA MET A 70 8.87 -20.86 1.56
C MET A 70 9.46 -19.46 1.65
N GLY A 71 9.62 -18.75 0.52
CA GLY A 71 10.17 -17.39 0.52
C GLY A 71 9.34 -16.43 1.38
N PRO A 72 8.04 -16.28 1.15
CA PRO A 72 7.17 -15.46 1.99
C PRO A 72 7.12 -15.91 3.46
N VAL A 73 7.05 -17.22 3.72
CA VAL A 73 7.04 -17.74 5.10
C VAL A 73 8.31 -17.36 5.86
N LEU A 74 9.47 -17.56 5.26
CA LEU A 74 10.74 -17.20 5.87
C LEU A 74 10.90 -15.70 6.05
N LEU A 75 10.47 -14.91 5.06
CA LEU A 75 10.57 -13.45 5.10
C LEU A 75 9.66 -12.87 6.19
N VAL A 76 8.36 -13.19 6.17
CA VAL A 76 7.39 -12.64 7.12
C VAL A 76 7.65 -13.18 8.51
N GLY A 77 7.84 -14.49 8.66
CA GLY A 77 8.17 -15.11 9.94
C GLY A 77 9.49 -14.57 10.51
N GLY A 78 10.51 -14.39 9.67
CA GLY A 78 11.79 -13.81 10.08
C GLY A 78 11.64 -12.37 10.57
N ILE A 79 10.92 -11.51 9.85
CA ILE A 79 10.67 -10.12 10.27
C ILE A 79 9.94 -10.09 11.61
N MET A 80 8.85 -10.85 11.75
CA MET A 80 8.05 -10.85 12.98
C MET A 80 8.84 -11.40 14.18
N LEU A 81 9.57 -12.50 14.00
CA LEU A 81 10.36 -13.11 15.08
C LEU A 81 11.53 -12.23 15.51
N VAL A 82 12.34 -11.74 14.54
CA VAL A 82 13.50 -10.91 14.84
C VAL A 82 13.06 -9.60 15.49
N SER A 83 12.04 -8.95 14.94
CA SER A 83 11.52 -7.68 15.46
C SER A 83 11.00 -7.82 16.89
N ALA A 84 10.19 -8.86 17.17
CA ALA A 84 9.68 -9.12 18.51
C ALA A 84 10.79 -9.49 19.52
N THR A 85 11.79 -10.26 19.08
CA THR A 85 12.94 -10.61 19.91
C THR A 85 13.75 -9.38 20.27
N VAL A 86 14.06 -8.53 19.29
CA VAL A 86 14.83 -7.30 19.51
C VAL A 86 14.11 -6.38 20.50
N PHE A 87 12.81 -6.13 20.28
CA PHE A 87 12.03 -5.29 21.19
C PHE A 87 11.98 -5.85 22.62
N SER A 88 11.74 -7.16 22.75
CA SER A 88 11.70 -7.84 24.05
C SER A 88 13.01 -7.77 24.81
N LEU A 89 14.15 -7.88 24.10
CA LEU A 89 15.48 -7.82 24.73
C LEU A 89 15.89 -6.39 25.13
N GLN A 90 15.43 -5.37 24.41
CA GLN A 90 15.83 -3.99 24.65
C GLN A 90 14.96 -3.28 25.69
N TYR A 91 13.68 -3.61 25.77
CA TYR A 91 12.71 -2.87 26.57
C TYR A 91 12.01 -3.73 27.63
N ASP A 92 12.51 -4.93 27.92
CA ASP A 92 11.85 -5.92 28.82
C ASP A 92 10.38 -6.17 28.46
N GLY A 93 10.03 -5.89 27.20
CA GLY A 93 8.68 -6.01 26.67
C GLY A 93 8.25 -7.48 26.54
N ARG A 94 6.95 -7.72 26.59
CA ARG A 94 6.43 -9.08 26.40
C ARG A 94 6.54 -9.50 24.93
N PHE A 95 7.42 -10.44 24.63
CA PHE A 95 7.66 -10.97 23.29
C PHE A 95 6.37 -11.23 22.48
N LEU A 96 5.38 -11.89 23.09
CA LEU A 96 4.13 -12.22 22.42
C LEU A 96 3.34 -10.96 21.99
N TYR A 97 3.37 -9.88 22.78
CA TYR A 97 2.66 -8.66 22.45
C TYR A 97 3.31 -7.94 21.26
N SER A 98 4.63 -7.85 21.25
CA SER A 98 5.38 -7.32 20.10
C SER A 98 5.20 -8.20 18.86
N PHE A 99 5.24 -9.52 18.99
CA PHE A 99 5.00 -10.45 17.90
C PHE A 99 3.60 -10.27 17.27
N PHE A 100 2.55 -10.14 18.10
CA PHE A 100 1.20 -9.90 17.63
C PHE A 100 0.99 -8.46 17.13
N SER A 101 1.77 -7.49 17.58
CA SER A 101 1.76 -6.14 17.03
C SER A 101 2.20 -6.14 15.56
N ALA A 102 3.16 -6.98 15.19
CA ALA A 102 3.65 -7.16 13.84
C ALA A 102 2.71 -7.98 12.91
N ARG A 103 1.50 -8.37 13.37
CA ARG A 103 0.58 -9.25 12.60
C ARG A 103 0.14 -8.70 11.25
N GLU A 104 0.23 -7.39 11.03
CA GLU A 104 -0.08 -6.79 9.72
C GLU A 104 0.81 -7.34 8.60
N PHE A 105 2.04 -7.79 8.92
CA PHE A 105 2.90 -8.46 7.94
C PHE A 105 2.30 -9.75 7.37
N LEU A 106 1.36 -10.37 8.06
CA LEU A 106 0.64 -11.56 7.56
C LEU A 106 -0.20 -11.25 6.31
N LEU A 107 -0.58 -9.98 6.08
CA LEU A 107 -1.22 -9.55 4.83
C LEU A 107 -0.30 -9.74 3.61
N ALA A 108 1.02 -9.85 3.82
CA ALA A 108 1.96 -10.15 2.74
C ALA A 108 1.72 -11.51 2.07
N PHE A 109 1.03 -12.44 2.73
CA PHE A 109 0.65 -13.73 2.16
C PHE A 109 -0.43 -13.64 1.08
N LEU A 110 -1.17 -12.53 1.00
CA LEU A 110 -2.19 -12.32 -0.03
C LEU A 110 -1.62 -12.46 -1.44
N GLY A 111 -0.51 -11.77 -1.74
CA GLY A 111 0.10 -11.80 -3.07
C GLY A 111 0.53 -13.19 -3.52
N PRO A 112 1.37 -13.90 -2.74
CA PRO A 112 1.74 -15.29 -3.03
C PRO A 112 0.55 -16.22 -3.19
N GLY A 113 -0.46 -16.11 -2.32
CA GLY A 113 -1.69 -16.90 -2.43
C GLY A 113 -2.42 -16.67 -3.76
N LEU A 114 -2.62 -15.41 -4.14
CA LEU A 114 -3.25 -15.06 -5.41
C LEU A 114 -2.44 -15.50 -6.61
N TYR A 115 -1.10 -15.33 -6.59
CA TYR A 115 -0.24 -15.82 -7.66
C TYR A 115 -0.41 -17.32 -7.88
N LEU A 116 -0.33 -18.12 -6.81
CA LEU A 116 -0.47 -19.57 -6.87
C LEU A 116 -1.87 -19.98 -7.37
N LEU A 117 -2.93 -19.31 -6.90
CA LEU A 117 -4.31 -19.55 -7.34
C LEU A 117 -4.49 -19.23 -8.83
N CYS A 118 -3.93 -18.12 -9.32
CA CYS A 118 -3.96 -17.78 -10.75
C CYS A 118 -3.19 -18.81 -11.59
N ARG A 119 -2.02 -19.26 -11.11
CA ARG A 119 -1.26 -20.32 -11.78
C ARG A 119 -1.98 -21.67 -11.81
N THR A 120 -2.90 -21.89 -10.88
CA THR A 120 -3.67 -23.15 -10.76
C THR A 120 -5.12 -23.06 -11.21
N GLY A 121 -5.49 -22.01 -11.95
CA GLY A 121 -6.76 -21.92 -12.68
C GLY A 121 -7.73 -20.81 -12.25
N LEU A 122 -7.37 -19.91 -11.33
CA LEU A 122 -8.15 -18.69 -11.08
C LEU A 122 -7.91 -17.68 -12.22
N PRO A 123 -8.97 -17.20 -12.92
CA PRO A 123 -8.79 -16.20 -13.97
C PRO A 123 -8.27 -14.87 -13.39
N VAL A 124 -7.19 -14.35 -13.96
CA VAL A 124 -6.61 -13.08 -13.52
C VAL A 124 -7.55 -11.89 -13.70
N ASP A 125 -8.44 -11.97 -14.70
CA ASP A 125 -9.45 -10.93 -14.93
C ASP A 125 -10.47 -10.83 -13.80
N ASP A 126 -10.75 -11.92 -13.10
CA ASP A 126 -11.58 -11.87 -11.89
C ASP A 126 -10.84 -11.20 -10.75
N VAL A 127 -9.56 -11.48 -10.59
CA VAL A 127 -8.71 -10.79 -9.61
C VAL A 127 -8.73 -9.29 -9.87
N ARG A 128 -8.55 -8.87 -11.13
CA ARG A 128 -8.63 -7.44 -11.52
C ARG A 128 -9.99 -6.82 -11.19
N LYS A 129 -11.08 -7.53 -11.50
CA LYS A 129 -12.45 -7.06 -11.19
C LYS A 129 -12.67 -6.87 -9.68
N VAL A 130 -12.21 -7.83 -8.86
CA VAL A 130 -12.33 -7.71 -7.40
C VAL A 130 -11.48 -6.56 -6.86
N VAL A 131 -10.28 -6.33 -7.39
CA VAL A 131 -9.47 -5.16 -7.00
C VAL A 131 -10.22 -3.86 -7.30
N TRP A 132 -10.75 -3.68 -8.52
CA TRP A 132 -11.51 -2.49 -8.89
C TRP A 132 -12.78 -2.32 -8.07
N PHE A 133 -13.50 -3.41 -7.84
CA PHE A 133 -14.69 -3.40 -6.98
C PHE A 133 -14.33 -2.98 -5.54
N THR A 134 -13.22 -3.51 -5.00
CA THR A 134 -12.77 -3.14 -3.65
C THR A 134 -12.36 -1.68 -3.57
N VAL A 135 -11.60 -1.17 -4.54
CA VAL A 135 -11.21 0.24 -4.61
C VAL A 135 -12.45 1.14 -4.65
N PHE A 136 -13.43 0.81 -5.48
CA PHE A 136 -14.68 1.56 -5.57
C PHE A 136 -15.49 1.49 -4.26
N ALA A 137 -15.64 0.28 -3.69
CA ALA A 137 -16.33 0.09 -2.42
C ALA A 137 -15.68 0.90 -1.28
N LEU A 138 -14.35 0.97 -1.23
CA LEU A 138 -13.61 1.77 -0.25
C LEU A 138 -13.83 3.28 -0.43
N MET A 139 -13.89 3.76 -1.66
CA MET A 139 -14.20 5.17 -1.95
C MET A 139 -15.61 5.54 -1.50
N VAL A 140 -16.60 4.70 -1.83
CA VAL A 140 -17.99 4.89 -1.40
C VAL A 140 -18.11 4.81 0.12
N ASN A 141 -17.47 3.81 0.74
CA ASN A 141 -17.43 3.64 2.20
C ASN A 141 -16.84 4.87 2.90
N TYR A 142 -15.73 5.40 2.39
CA TYR A 142 -15.11 6.61 2.93
C TYR A 142 -16.06 7.80 2.85
N LEU A 143 -16.69 8.04 1.71
CA LEU A 143 -17.64 9.13 1.54
C LEU A 143 -18.86 8.99 2.45
N TRP A 144 -19.39 7.78 2.60
CA TRP A 144 -20.50 7.53 3.49
C TRP A 144 -20.17 7.97 4.94
N PHE A 145 -19.02 7.52 5.47
CA PHE A 145 -18.61 7.91 6.81
C PHE A 145 -18.25 9.38 6.92
N PHE A 146 -17.63 9.96 5.92
CA PHE A 146 -17.34 11.40 5.90
C PHE A 146 -18.62 12.24 5.95
N MET A 147 -19.70 11.82 5.30
CA MET A 147 -20.98 12.56 5.26
C MET A 147 -21.87 12.30 6.48
N THR A 148 -21.70 11.18 7.18
CA THR A 148 -22.60 10.78 8.27
C THR A 148 -21.99 10.90 9.66
N MET A 149 -20.64 10.94 9.77
CA MET A 149 -19.96 11.02 11.05
C MET A 149 -19.75 12.48 11.48
N ASP A 150 -20.10 12.82 12.73
CA ASP A 150 -19.67 14.06 13.35
C ASP A 150 -18.17 13.94 13.70
N LEU A 151 -17.32 14.54 12.85
CA LEU A 151 -15.87 14.46 12.99
C LEU A 151 -15.37 15.18 14.25
N SER A 152 -16.05 16.25 14.69
CA SER A 152 -15.69 16.96 15.91
C SER A 152 -15.95 16.07 17.13
N ALA A 153 -17.16 15.54 17.25
CA ALA A 153 -17.51 14.63 18.34
C ALA A 153 -16.64 13.37 18.35
N ALA A 154 -16.32 12.82 17.17
CA ALA A 154 -15.42 11.67 17.05
C ALA A 154 -13.99 11.99 17.54
N PHE A 155 -13.44 13.14 17.21
CA PHE A 155 -12.10 13.55 17.64
C PHE A 155 -11.98 13.67 19.16
N PHE A 156 -12.99 14.25 19.83
CA PHE A 156 -13.03 14.40 21.28
C PHE A 156 -13.61 13.20 22.03
N SER A 157 -13.87 12.10 21.34
CA SER A 157 -14.36 10.87 21.96
C SER A 157 -13.34 10.31 22.96
N SER A 158 -13.82 9.85 24.12
CA SER A 158 -13.02 9.11 25.09
C SER A 158 -12.63 7.70 24.58
N ASP A 159 -13.33 7.19 23.58
CA ASP A 159 -12.96 5.94 22.91
C ASP A 159 -11.81 6.21 21.93
N HIS A 160 -10.63 5.70 22.27
CA HIS A 160 -9.43 5.80 21.43
C HIS A 160 -9.62 5.21 20.04
N THR A 161 -10.50 4.22 19.87
CA THR A 161 -10.79 3.64 18.56
C THR A 161 -11.49 4.66 17.66
N VAL A 162 -12.41 5.44 18.22
CA VAL A 162 -13.15 6.49 17.52
C VAL A 162 -12.26 7.71 17.27
N SER A 163 -11.58 8.21 18.31
CA SER A 163 -10.74 9.40 18.18
C SER A 163 -9.57 9.20 17.19
N ASN A 164 -9.05 7.99 17.08
CA ASN A 164 -8.03 7.65 16.10
C ASN A 164 -8.50 7.66 14.63
N LEU A 165 -9.79 7.73 14.34
CA LEU A 165 -10.31 7.86 12.98
C LEU A 165 -10.15 9.27 12.42
N VAL A 166 -10.07 10.25 13.29
CA VAL A 166 -10.07 11.66 12.91
C VAL A 166 -8.73 12.30 13.26
N THR A 167 -8.29 13.21 12.43
CA THR A 167 -7.15 14.10 12.72
C THR A 167 -7.62 15.53 12.67
N TYR A 168 -7.08 16.37 13.55
CA TYR A 168 -7.30 17.81 13.54
C TYR A 168 -6.06 18.54 13.03
N ASP A 169 -6.30 19.56 12.24
CA ASP A 169 -5.25 20.44 11.73
C ASP A 169 -5.82 21.86 11.72
N GLN A 170 -5.08 22.83 12.27
CA GLN A 170 -5.57 24.21 12.39
C GLN A 170 -6.04 24.83 11.06
N TRP A 171 -5.41 24.42 9.95
CA TRP A 171 -5.68 24.98 8.61
C TRP A 171 -6.79 24.24 7.87
N ARG A 172 -7.01 22.97 8.19
CA ARG A 172 -7.91 22.06 7.46
C ARG A 172 -9.05 21.51 8.30
N GLY A 173 -9.09 21.84 9.60
CA GLY A 173 -10.09 21.35 10.53
C GLY A 173 -10.04 19.83 10.79
N PHE A 174 -11.17 19.27 11.17
CA PHE A 174 -11.31 17.85 11.42
C PHE A 174 -11.36 17.05 10.11
N ARG A 175 -10.59 15.98 10.01
CA ARG A 175 -10.48 15.14 8.83
C ARG A 175 -10.56 13.67 9.18
N LEU A 176 -11.40 12.94 8.47
CA LEU A 176 -11.45 11.49 8.54
C LEU A 176 -10.22 10.90 7.86
N LYS A 177 -9.52 9.96 8.49
CA LYS A 177 -8.36 9.27 7.92
C LYS A 177 -8.80 8.38 6.75
N PRO A 178 -8.33 8.57 5.51
CA PRO A 178 -8.78 7.86 4.34
C PRO A 178 -8.07 6.52 4.13
N PRO A 179 -8.63 5.61 3.31
CA PRO A 179 -7.92 4.48 2.72
C PRO A 179 -7.05 4.98 1.55
N LEU A 180 -6.00 5.74 1.87
CA LEU A 180 -5.26 6.59 0.95
C LEU A 180 -4.73 5.84 -0.29
N PHE A 181 -4.18 4.64 -0.10
CA PHE A 181 -3.58 3.90 -1.21
C PHE A 181 -4.62 3.37 -2.19
N ALA A 182 -5.79 2.96 -1.70
CA ALA A 182 -6.90 2.59 -2.58
C ALA A 182 -7.39 3.79 -3.40
N ILE A 183 -7.50 4.97 -2.79
CA ILE A 183 -7.89 6.21 -3.47
C ILE A 183 -6.84 6.60 -4.53
N MET A 184 -5.54 6.48 -4.23
CA MET A 184 -4.47 6.72 -5.19
C MET A 184 -4.57 5.78 -6.40
N VAL A 185 -4.75 4.49 -6.17
CA VAL A 185 -4.91 3.49 -7.26
C VAL A 185 -6.18 3.79 -8.07
N GLY A 186 -7.28 4.15 -7.40
CA GLY A 186 -8.53 4.55 -8.04
C GLY A 186 -8.35 5.76 -8.95
N LEU A 187 -7.73 6.83 -8.46
CA LEU A 187 -7.44 8.06 -9.22
C LEU A 187 -6.56 7.77 -10.44
N LEU A 188 -5.43 7.11 -10.23
CA LEU A 188 -4.46 6.82 -11.29
C LEU A 188 -5.03 5.87 -12.34
N GLY A 189 -5.78 4.85 -11.92
CA GLY A 189 -6.39 3.91 -12.84
C GLY A 189 -7.55 4.51 -13.62
N ALA A 190 -8.39 5.33 -12.98
CA ALA A 190 -9.46 6.06 -13.67
C ALA A 190 -8.89 7.02 -14.72
N LEU A 191 -7.80 7.71 -14.39
CA LEU A 191 -7.07 8.55 -15.35
C LEU A 191 -6.66 7.75 -16.59
N MET A 192 -6.06 6.57 -16.42
CA MET A 192 -5.68 5.72 -17.54
C MET A 192 -6.89 5.20 -18.32
N MET A 193 -7.97 4.85 -17.64
CA MET A 193 -9.21 4.42 -18.31
C MET A 193 -9.78 5.54 -19.19
N VAL A 194 -9.73 6.80 -18.76
CA VAL A 194 -10.16 7.96 -19.56
C VAL A 194 -9.31 8.08 -20.83
N PHE A 195 -7.98 7.97 -20.71
CA PHE A 195 -7.09 8.08 -21.87
C PHE A 195 -7.22 6.93 -22.88
N GLN A 196 -7.69 5.76 -22.42
CA GLN A 196 -7.81 4.55 -23.26
C GLN A 196 -9.25 4.20 -23.63
N ALA A 197 -10.22 5.05 -23.30
CA ALA A 197 -11.62 4.79 -23.56
C ALA A 197 -11.88 4.63 -25.06
N ARG A 198 -12.37 3.45 -25.47
CA ARG A 198 -12.66 3.11 -26.88
C ARG A 198 -14.12 3.36 -27.27
N GLY A 199 -14.90 4.02 -26.44
CA GLY A 199 -16.30 4.32 -26.73
C GLY A 199 -16.89 5.25 -25.68
N PHE A 200 -17.93 5.98 -26.07
CA PHE A 200 -18.55 7.01 -25.24
C PHE A 200 -18.99 6.50 -23.85
N ARG A 201 -19.58 5.32 -23.76
CA ARG A 201 -20.01 4.74 -22.47
C ARG A 201 -18.84 4.47 -21.53
N HIS A 202 -17.75 3.91 -22.06
CA HIS A 202 -16.54 3.66 -21.27
C HIS A 202 -15.87 4.96 -20.84
N PHE A 203 -15.86 5.97 -21.72
CA PHE A 203 -15.35 7.28 -21.41
C PHE A 203 -16.14 7.95 -20.27
N VAL A 204 -17.48 7.96 -20.37
CA VAL A 204 -18.34 8.55 -19.33
C VAL A 204 -18.20 7.83 -17.99
N PHE A 205 -18.13 6.50 -18.01
CA PHE A 205 -17.91 5.72 -16.78
C PHE A 205 -16.54 6.05 -16.16
N ALA A 206 -15.48 6.05 -16.96
CA ALA A 206 -14.14 6.36 -16.48
C ALA A 206 -14.04 7.81 -15.95
N LEU A 207 -14.71 8.76 -16.61
CA LEU A 207 -14.79 10.15 -16.16
C LEU A 207 -15.56 10.27 -14.83
N ALA A 208 -16.65 9.52 -14.65
CA ALA A 208 -17.41 9.49 -13.40
C ALA A 208 -16.56 8.96 -12.24
N VAL A 209 -15.81 7.88 -12.45
CA VAL A 209 -14.88 7.34 -11.44
C VAL A 209 -13.75 8.34 -11.14
N LEU A 210 -13.22 9.00 -12.16
CA LEU A 210 -12.19 10.04 -12.01
C LEU A 210 -12.72 11.24 -11.22
N ALA A 211 -13.94 11.69 -11.51
CA ALA A 211 -14.60 12.78 -10.78
C ALA A 211 -14.84 12.41 -9.32
N LEU A 212 -15.30 11.18 -9.05
CA LEU A 212 -15.47 10.66 -7.69
C LEU A 212 -14.13 10.64 -6.93
N ALA A 213 -13.07 10.09 -7.53
CA ALA A 213 -11.76 10.04 -6.93
C ALA A 213 -11.19 11.46 -6.69
N GLY A 214 -11.38 12.38 -7.65
CA GLY A 214 -10.99 13.80 -7.52
C GLY A 214 -11.75 14.51 -6.40
N TYR A 215 -13.05 14.27 -6.28
CA TYR A 215 -13.87 14.82 -5.19
C TYR A 215 -13.38 14.32 -3.82
N ILE A 216 -13.13 13.00 -3.68
CA ILE A 216 -12.56 12.45 -2.44
C ILE A 216 -11.19 13.09 -2.16
N TRP A 217 -10.38 13.28 -3.19
CA TRP A 217 -9.07 13.92 -3.04
C TRP A 217 -9.18 15.35 -2.53
N SER A 218 -10.16 16.12 -2.98
CA SER A 218 -10.41 17.49 -2.50
C SER A 218 -10.79 17.53 -1.02
N ILE A 219 -11.44 16.49 -0.51
CA ILE A 219 -11.80 16.33 0.90
C ILE A 219 -10.58 15.94 1.73
N VAL A 220 -9.82 14.95 1.24
CA VAL A 220 -8.67 14.37 1.94
C VAL A 220 -7.52 15.36 2.11
N GLN A 221 -7.29 16.23 1.11
CA GLN A 221 -6.32 17.33 1.11
C GLN A 221 -4.86 16.91 1.48
N PHE A 222 -4.43 15.73 1.09
CA PHE A 222 -3.03 15.30 1.28
C PHE A 222 -2.12 15.94 0.20
N ARG A 223 -1.60 17.13 0.49
CA ARG A 223 -0.80 17.95 -0.44
C ARG A 223 0.50 17.24 -0.85
N ALA A 224 1.24 16.68 0.13
CA ALA A 224 2.50 15.99 -0.14
C ALA A 224 2.29 14.77 -1.08
N THR A 225 1.26 13.98 -0.85
CA THR A 225 0.94 12.83 -1.70
C THR A 225 0.50 13.26 -3.10
N LEU A 226 -0.23 14.38 -3.23
CA LEU A 226 -0.57 14.93 -4.53
C LEU A 226 0.69 15.36 -5.30
N ALA A 227 1.62 16.03 -4.64
CA ALA A 227 2.90 16.40 -5.25
C ALA A 227 3.68 15.16 -5.75
N THR A 228 3.73 14.08 -4.96
CA THR A 228 4.40 12.83 -5.39
C THR A 228 3.69 12.14 -6.55
N ILE A 229 2.35 12.20 -6.62
CA ILE A 229 1.58 11.71 -7.78
C ILE A 229 1.93 12.52 -9.03
N LEU A 230 1.96 13.84 -8.94
CA LEU A 230 2.32 14.73 -10.06
C LEU A 230 3.75 14.45 -10.53
N LEU A 231 4.71 14.30 -9.61
CA LEU A 231 6.07 13.91 -9.94
C LEU A 231 6.13 12.54 -10.63
N ALA A 232 5.37 11.56 -10.15
CA ALA A 232 5.30 10.25 -10.79
C ALA A 232 4.73 10.33 -12.21
N LEU A 233 3.69 11.14 -12.43
CA LEU A 233 3.12 11.37 -13.75
C LEU A 233 4.12 12.04 -14.70
N LEU A 234 5.00 12.91 -14.21
CA LEU A 234 6.05 13.55 -15.01
C LEU A 234 7.17 12.60 -15.41
N VAL A 235 7.62 11.78 -14.46
CA VAL A 235 8.73 10.85 -14.68
C VAL A 235 8.30 9.65 -15.53
N TYR A 236 7.04 9.28 -15.47
CA TYR A 236 6.49 8.10 -16.13
C TYR A 236 6.75 8.00 -17.64
N PRO A 237 6.60 9.07 -18.47
CA PRO A 237 6.86 8.96 -19.91
C PRO A 237 8.31 8.71 -20.26
N ILE A 238 9.23 9.07 -19.37
CA ILE A 238 10.65 8.76 -19.53
C ILE A 238 10.83 7.24 -19.55
N PHE A 239 10.06 6.50 -18.76
CA PHE A 239 10.14 5.05 -18.69
C PHE A 239 9.40 4.34 -19.83
N LEU A 240 8.32 4.89 -20.38
CA LEU A 240 7.49 4.17 -21.36
C LEU A 240 7.69 4.55 -22.83
N ARG A 241 8.48 5.54 -23.18
CA ARG A 241 8.81 5.94 -24.56
C ARG A 241 7.60 6.26 -25.49
N GLN A 242 6.38 6.45 -24.98
CA GLN A 242 5.16 6.44 -25.80
C GLN A 242 4.50 7.77 -26.08
N ILE A 243 4.74 8.76 -25.24
CA ILE A 243 4.23 10.11 -25.48
C ILE A 243 5.42 10.96 -25.83
N SER A 244 5.30 11.79 -26.87
CA SER A 244 6.37 12.74 -27.14
C SER A 244 6.61 13.52 -25.85
N ARG A 245 7.84 13.50 -25.37
CA ARG A 245 8.27 14.19 -24.13
C ARG A 245 7.76 15.64 -24.08
N LEU A 246 7.64 16.26 -25.26
CA LEU A 246 7.15 17.61 -25.41
C LEU A 246 5.66 17.76 -25.09
N LYS A 247 4.78 16.85 -25.56
CA LYS A 247 3.33 16.93 -25.30
C LYS A 247 3.03 16.76 -23.81
N MET A 248 3.78 15.94 -23.15
CA MET A 248 3.58 15.70 -21.73
C MET A 248 4.18 16.81 -20.87
N LEU A 249 5.34 17.34 -21.20
CA LEU A 249 5.88 18.55 -20.58
C LEU A 249 4.88 19.72 -20.70
N LEU A 250 4.25 19.89 -21.85
CA LEU A 250 3.24 20.94 -22.07
C LEU A 250 1.98 20.76 -21.21
N VAL A 251 1.53 19.52 -20.97
CA VAL A 251 0.34 19.25 -20.14
C VAL A 251 0.65 19.30 -18.65
N LEU A 252 1.82 18.82 -18.25
CA LEU A 252 2.18 18.69 -16.82
C LEU A 252 2.97 19.88 -16.28
N SER A 253 3.66 20.65 -17.14
CA SER A 253 4.39 21.84 -16.68
C SER A 253 3.51 22.88 -15.97
N PRO A 254 2.29 23.21 -16.40
CA PRO A 254 1.40 24.11 -15.67
C PRO A 254 1.04 23.54 -14.29
N LEU A 255 0.74 22.24 -14.20
CA LEU A 255 0.43 21.58 -12.94
C LEU A 255 1.63 21.55 -12.00
N MET A 256 2.84 21.34 -12.52
CA MET A 256 4.08 21.42 -11.74
C MET A 256 4.36 22.84 -11.25
N ILE A 257 4.27 23.82 -12.12
CA ILE A 257 4.51 25.23 -11.76
C ILE A 257 3.51 25.65 -10.68
N MET A 258 2.25 25.22 -10.76
CA MET A 258 1.24 25.50 -9.73
C MET A 258 1.47 24.70 -8.43
N SER A 259 2.03 23.48 -8.50
CA SER A 259 2.28 22.65 -7.31
C SER A 259 3.61 22.97 -6.61
N LEU A 260 4.58 23.54 -7.32
CA LEU A 260 5.91 23.85 -6.77
C LEU A 260 5.87 24.84 -5.60
N PRO A 261 5.11 25.96 -5.64
CA PRO A 261 4.97 26.85 -4.51
C PRO A 261 4.31 26.18 -3.30
N VAL A 262 3.28 25.36 -3.56
CA VAL A 262 2.56 24.62 -2.51
C VAL A 262 3.47 23.55 -1.88
N ALA A 263 4.26 22.87 -2.69
CA ALA A 263 5.22 21.89 -2.21
C ALA A 263 6.39 22.53 -1.47
N ALA A 264 6.90 23.67 -1.97
CA ALA A 264 7.96 24.44 -1.31
C ALA A 264 7.49 25.05 0.00
N ASP A 265 6.30 25.67 0.02
CA ASP A 265 5.70 26.21 1.24
C ASP A 265 5.43 25.09 2.26
N HIS A 266 4.91 23.97 1.83
CA HIS A 266 4.68 22.82 2.69
C HIS A 266 5.99 22.23 3.22
N ALA A 267 7.03 22.14 2.41
CA ALA A 267 8.35 21.70 2.85
C ALA A 267 8.94 22.69 3.85
N LEU A 268 8.86 24.00 3.56
CA LEU A 268 9.33 25.06 4.44
C LEU A 268 8.59 25.04 5.78
N GLN A 269 7.26 24.98 5.76
CA GLN A 269 6.43 24.90 6.96
C GLN A 269 6.64 23.59 7.71
N THR A 270 6.79 22.46 7.02
CA THR A 270 6.96 21.15 7.64
C THR A 270 8.33 20.98 8.29
N PHE A 271 9.39 21.56 7.69
CA PHE A 271 10.76 21.35 8.16
C PHE A 271 11.37 22.55 8.91
N LEU A 272 10.89 23.79 8.70
CA LEU A 272 11.55 24.97 9.22
C LEU A 272 10.71 25.89 10.11
N LEU A 273 9.39 26.01 9.92
CA LEU A 273 8.63 27.12 10.51
C LEU A 273 7.44 26.75 11.41
N ALA A 274 6.96 25.51 11.44
CA ALA A 274 5.73 25.18 12.17
C ALA A 274 5.99 24.46 13.48
N GLU A 275 5.09 24.66 14.46
CA GLU A 275 5.00 23.84 15.66
C GLU A 275 4.99 22.33 15.35
N GLY A 276 4.43 21.92 14.18
CA GLY A 276 4.50 20.55 13.64
C GLY A 276 5.84 20.16 13.01
N GLY A 277 6.59 21.09 12.41
CA GLY A 277 7.93 20.85 11.84
C GLY A 277 8.95 20.54 12.92
N GLY A 278 8.88 21.25 14.04
CA GLY A 278 9.70 20.95 15.21
C GLY A 278 9.48 19.55 15.77
N ILE A 279 8.28 18.98 15.69
CA ILE A 279 7.97 17.63 16.15
C ILE A 279 8.66 16.58 15.26
N ARG A 280 8.55 16.70 13.92
CA ARG A 280 9.21 15.79 13.00
C ARG A 280 10.73 15.88 13.07
N ALA A 281 11.28 17.09 13.12
CA ALA A 281 12.72 17.29 13.27
C ALA A 281 13.25 16.66 14.56
N ARG A 282 12.53 16.82 15.68
CA ARG A 282 12.86 16.16 16.96
C ARG A 282 12.75 14.63 16.85
N ALA A 283 11.73 14.12 16.17
CA ALA A 283 11.59 12.68 15.94
C ALA A 283 12.72 12.12 15.07
N PHE A 284 13.18 12.87 14.05
CA PHE A 284 14.37 12.50 13.27
C PHE A 284 15.62 12.43 14.14
N MET A 285 15.88 13.47 14.95
CA MET A 285 17.05 13.47 15.85
C MET A 285 16.99 12.33 16.85
N ALA A 286 15.86 12.11 17.52
CA ALA A 286 15.70 11.01 18.45
C ALA A 286 15.92 9.62 17.78
N ALA A 287 15.50 9.46 16.53
CA ALA A 287 15.75 8.24 15.79
C ALA A 287 17.23 8.07 15.44
N PHE A 288 17.96 9.13 15.06
CA PHE A 288 19.38 9.05 14.76
C PHE A 288 20.20 8.78 16.02
N ASP A 289 19.94 9.48 17.12
CA ASP A 289 20.61 9.26 18.41
C ASP A 289 20.45 7.80 18.86
N TYR A 290 19.26 7.23 18.67
CA TYR A 290 19.01 5.83 18.98
C TYR A 290 19.80 4.88 18.04
N LEU A 291 19.84 5.19 16.75
CA LEU A 291 20.52 4.36 15.74
C LEU A 291 22.03 4.35 15.90
N GLU A 292 22.66 5.34 16.54
CA GLU A 292 24.11 5.33 16.80
C GLU A 292 24.56 4.04 17.53
N SER A 293 23.72 3.56 18.46
CA SER A 293 24.02 2.35 19.24
C SER A 293 23.27 1.10 18.75
N HIS A 294 22.15 1.25 18.02
CA HIS A 294 21.26 0.14 17.64
C HIS A 294 21.04 0.03 16.13
N TRP A 295 22.03 0.41 15.35
CA TRP A 295 21.93 0.55 13.89
C TRP A 295 21.61 -0.75 13.14
N LEU A 296 22.00 -1.93 13.67
CA LEU A 296 21.93 -3.19 12.94
C LEU A 296 20.48 -3.74 12.84
N PHE A 297 19.78 -3.85 13.96
CA PHE A 297 18.45 -4.43 14.07
C PHE A 297 17.34 -3.42 14.47
N GLY A 298 17.73 -2.19 14.85
CA GLY A 298 16.80 -1.16 15.31
C GLY A 298 16.17 -1.45 16.67
N ALA A 299 14.97 -0.91 16.87
CA ALA A 299 14.22 -1.02 18.13
C ALA A 299 13.27 -2.24 18.20
N GLY A 300 13.00 -2.88 17.07
CA GLY A 300 11.94 -3.89 16.97
C GLY A 300 10.55 -3.28 16.74
N GLU A 301 9.50 -4.06 16.82
CA GLU A 301 8.11 -3.61 16.73
C GLU A 301 7.57 -3.37 18.15
N ASP A 302 7.04 -2.17 18.41
CA ASP A 302 6.49 -1.82 19.71
C ASP A 302 5.21 -2.61 20.04
N SER A 303 4.88 -2.65 21.35
CA SER A 303 3.66 -3.29 21.79
C SER A 303 2.49 -2.29 21.74
N ALA A 304 1.37 -2.71 21.15
CA ALA A 304 0.14 -1.94 21.20
C ALA A 304 -0.53 -1.92 22.59
N TYR A 305 0.06 -2.61 23.57
CA TYR A 305 -0.55 -2.86 24.90
C TYR A 305 0.27 -2.29 26.05
N GLY A 306 0.84 -1.09 25.88
CA GLY A 306 1.41 -0.37 27.00
C GLY A 306 2.92 -0.08 26.94
N ASP A 307 3.61 -0.54 25.91
CA ASP A 307 5.03 -0.23 25.69
C ASP A 307 5.19 0.37 24.27
N SER A 308 4.46 1.46 24.00
CA SER A 308 4.53 2.14 22.71
C SER A 308 5.78 3.02 22.64
N TYR A 309 6.23 3.33 21.41
CA TYR A 309 7.35 4.28 21.23
C TYR A 309 7.07 5.66 21.78
N GLN A 310 5.79 6.07 21.89
CA GLN A 310 5.40 7.32 22.53
C GLN A 310 5.70 7.31 24.03
N ASP A 311 5.62 6.15 24.67
CA ASP A 311 5.92 5.98 26.10
C ASP A 311 7.44 5.84 26.34
N ILE A 312 8.13 5.14 25.41
CA ILE A 312 9.55 4.77 25.57
C ILE A 312 10.49 5.88 25.10
N VAL A 313 10.20 6.49 23.93
CA VAL A 313 11.10 7.49 23.30
C VAL A 313 10.64 8.90 23.61
N ALA A 314 9.45 9.28 23.17
CA ALA A 314 8.84 10.57 23.45
C ALA A 314 7.36 10.59 22.99
N PRO A 315 6.46 11.35 23.65
CA PRO A 315 5.03 11.41 23.32
C PRO A 315 4.72 11.83 21.86
N TYR A 316 5.67 12.49 21.21
CA TYR A 316 5.56 12.92 19.81
C TYR A 316 6.24 11.97 18.82
N PHE A 317 6.78 10.84 19.27
CA PHE A 317 7.59 9.97 18.43
C PHE A 317 6.74 8.95 17.66
N TYR A 318 6.59 9.16 16.36
CA TYR A 318 5.90 8.25 15.42
C TYR A 318 6.86 7.86 14.30
N PRO A 319 7.43 6.66 14.32
CA PRO A 319 8.34 6.19 13.25
C PRO A 319 7.72 6.27 11.86
N SER A 320 6.37 6.20 11.77
CA SER A 320 5.63 6.36 10.51
C SER A 320 5.82 7.70 9.83
N ASP A 321 6.12 8.75 10.57
CA ASP A 321 6.14 10.13 10.08
C ASP A 321 7.53 10.59 9.64
N ILE A 322 8.54 9.74 9.84
CA ILE A 322 9.95 9.99 9.51
C ILE A 322 10.50 9.03 8.43
N GLY A 323 9.63 8.45 7.63
CA GLY A 323 9.96 7.75 6.40
C GLY A 323 10.95 6.60 6.56
N LEU A 324 12.00 6.59 5.73
CA LEU A 324 13.04 5.56 5.75
C LEU A 324 13.81 5.52 7.07
N VAL A 325 13.99 6.67 7.74
CA VAL A 325 14.65 6.72 9.04
C VAL A 325 13.80 5.99 10.09
N GLY A 326 12.47 6.13 10.04
CA GLY A 326 11.56 5.37 10.90
C GLY A 326 11.60 3.86 10.63
N THR A 327 11.79 3.48 9.36
CA THR A 327 12.00 2.06 9.00
C THR A 327 13.32 1.54 9.56
N ALA A 328 14.40 2.34 9.45
CA ALA A 328 15.69 2.02 10.04
C ALA A 328 15.62 1.97 11.57
N PHE A 329 14.91 2.91 12.19
CA PHE A 329 14.67 2.90 13.63
C PHE A 329 14.00 1.59 14.09
N LYS A 330 12.95 1.15 13.40
CA LYS A 330 12.23 -0.09 13.77
C LYS A 330 13.02 -1.37 13.48
N TYR A 331 13.65 -1.46 12.31
CA TYR A 331 14.19 -2.73 11.80
C TYR A 331 15.70 -2.70 11.51
N GLY A 332 16.37 -1.61 11.86
CA GLY A 332 17.79 -1.41 11.60
C GLY A 332 18.13 -1.29 10.11
N ILE A 333 19.41 -1.30 9.83
CA ILE A 333 19.93 -1.24 8.46
C ILE A 333 19.57 -2.49 7.66
N ILE A 334 19.47 -3.65 8.30
CA ILE A 334 19.09 -4.90 7.65
C ILE A 334 17.65 -4.79 7.13
N GLY A 335 16.73 -4.33 7.98
CA GLY A 335 15.33 -4.12 7.58
C GLY A 335 15.19 -3.03 6.51
N LEU A 336 15.96 -1.95 6.61
CA LEU A 336 15.97 -0.90 5.60
C LEU A 336 16.45 -1.40 4.23
N ILE A 337 17.53 -2.18 4.17
CA ILE A 337 18.04 -2.78 2.92
C ILE A 337 16.99 -3.72 2.34
N LEU A 338 16.38 -4.57 3.16
CA LEU A 338 15.33 -5.48 2.74
C LEU A 338 14.10 -4.72 2.20
N TYR A 339 13.70 -3.66 2.88
CA TYR A 339 12.62 -2.77 2.44
C TYR A 339 12.90 -2.17 1.06
N LEU A 340 14.06 -1.55 0.86
CA LEU A 340 14.47 -0.94 -0.40
C LEU A 340 14.58 -1.97 -1.53
N TRP A 341 15.11 -3.15 -1.23
CA TRP A 341 15.17 -4.26 -2.17
C TRP A 341 13.77 -4.72 -2.61
N MET A 342 12.84 -4.90 -1.67
CA MET A 342 11.45 -5.27 -1.99
C MET A 342 10.76 -4.18 -2.79
N HIS A 343 10.91 -2.91 -2.41
CA HIS A 343 10.38 -1.76 -3.13
C HIS A 343 10.86 -1.74 -4.59
N GLY A 344 12.17 -1.83 -4.80
CA GLY A 344 12.77 -1.89 -6.14
C GLY A 344 12.32 -3.11 -6.94
N LYS A 345 12.22 -4.28 -6.30
CA LYS A 345 11.76 -5.52 -6.94
C LYS A 345 10.30 -5.44 -7.42
N ILE A 346 9.42 -4.84 -6.63
CA ILE A 346 8.02 -4.61 -7.01
C ILE A 346 7.93 -3.63 -8.18
N GLY A 347 8.59 -2.48 -8.06
CA GLY A 347 8.61 -1.45 -9.11
C GLY A 347 9.15 -1.98 -10.44
N PHE A 348 10.28 -2.70 -10.40
CA PHE A 348 10.88 -3.32 -11.59
C PHE A 348 9.99 -4.40 -12.22
N ALA A 349 9.34 -5.24 -11.39
CA ALA A 349 8.41 -6.25 -11.89
C ALA A 349 7.20 -5.61 -12.57
N LEU A 350 6.61 -4.57 -11.99
CA LEU A 350 5.50 -3.81 -12.56
C LEU A 350 5.89 -3.12 -13.86
N TRP A 351 7.06 -2.50 -13.91
CA TRP A 351 7.56 -1.88 -15.14
C TRP A 351 7.65 -2.89 -16.29
N ARG A 352 8.30 -4.03 -16.04
CA ARG A 352 8.41 -5.10 -17.06
C ARG A 352 7.04 -5.67 -17.45
N ALA A 353 6.15 -5.88 -16.49
CA ALA A 353 4.81 -6.40 -16.75
C ALA A 353 3.98 -5.43 -17.61
N ASN A 354 4.06 -4.12 -17.35
CA ASN A 354 3.39 -3.10 -18.18
C ASN A 354 3.90 -3.11 -19.62
N LEU A 355 5.22 -3.18 -19.83
CA LEU A 355 5.79 -3.28 -21.17
C LEU A 355 5.33 -4.55 -21.88
N SER A 356 5.41 -5.69 -21.20
CA SER A 356 5.02 -6.99 -21.71
C SER A 356 3.53 -7.05 -22.10
N PHE A 357 2.65 -6.53 -21.23
CA PHE A 357 1.22 -6.45 -21.51
C PHE A 357 0.92 -5.57 -22.73
N ARG A 358 1.52 -4.38 -22.79
CA ARG A 358 1.38 -3.46 -23.91
C ARG A 358 1.85 -4.08 -25.23
N ASP A 359 3.02 -4.74 -25.23
CA ASP A 359 3.58 -5.33 -26.43
C ASP A 359 2.71 -6.49 -26.95
N ARG A 360 2.00 -7.19 -26.08
CA ARG A 360 1.08 -8.27 -26.43
C ARG A 360 -0.31 -7.76 -26.84
N MET A 361 -0.84 -6.76 -26.15
CA MET A 361 -2.24 -6.33 -26.30
C MET A 361 -2.41 -5.04 -27.11
N GLY A 362 -1.35 -4.28 -27.36
CA GLY A 362 -1.38 -2.99 -28.06
C GLY A 362 -1.90 -1.82 -27.20
N PHE A 363 -2.20 -2.05 -25.92
CA PHE A 363 -2.66 -1.02 -24.98
C PHE A 363 -2.17 -1.33 -23.55
N HIS A 364 -2.27 -0.38 -22.63
CA HIS A 364 -1.88 -0.59 -21.24
C HIS A 364 -3.01 -1.19 -20.40
N ASP A 365 -2.66 -2.07 -19.47
CA ASP A 365 -3.58 -2.48 -18.40
C ASP A 365 -3.74 -1.33 -17.40
N PRO A 366 -4.96 -0.79 -17.18
CA PRO A 366 -5.16 0.34 -16.27
C PRO A 366 -4.73 0.05 -14.83
N LEU A 367 -4.88 -1.19 -14.37
CA LEU A 367 -4.49 -1.57 -13.00
C LEU A 367 -2.98 -1.68 -12.86
N LEU A 368 -2.29 -2.39 -13.76
CA LEU A 368 -0.83 -2.49 -13.74
C LEU A 368 -0.17 -1.12 -13.89
N TRP A 369 -0.77 -0.25 -14.70
CA TRP A 369 -0.32 1.11 -14.88
C TRP A 369 -0.51 1.95 -13.60
N ALA A 370 -1.69 1.88 -12.98
CA ALA A 370 -1.96 2.56 -11.71
C ALA A 370 -1.01 2.11 -10.61
N LEU A 371 -0.74 0.80 -10.51
CA LEU A 371 0.19 0.24 -9.54
C LEU A 371 1.64 0.69 -9.79
N LEU A 372 2.07 0.79 -11.05
CA LEU A 372 3.41 1.30 -11.39
C LEU A 372 3.56 2.77 -11.00
N LEU A 373 2.58 3.61 -11.33
CA LEU A 373 2.59 5.01 -10.93
C LEU A 373 2.50 5.19 -9.42
N PHE A 374 1.69 4.38 -8.75
CA PHE A 374 1.64 4.36 -7.30
C PHE A 374 3.03 4.06 -6.71
N MET A 375 3.71 3.02 -7.18
CA MET A 375 5.07 2.68 -6.72
C MET A 375 6.08 3.80 -7.00
N THR A 376 5.96 4.46 -8.15
CA THR A 376 6.80 5.61 -8.50
C THR A 376 6.53 6.80 -7.55
N ALA A 377 5.25 7.10 -7.26
CA ALA A 377 4.88 8.14 -6.31
C ALA A 377 5.38 7.81 -4.89
N GLN A 378 5.28 6.54 -4.48
CA GLN A 378 5.83 6.08 -3.20
C GLN A 378 7.35 6.21 -3.12
N THR A 379 8.08 6.05 -4.22
CA THR A 379 9.53 6.29 -4.25
C THR A 379 9.87 7.74 -3.85
N PHE A 380 9.11 8.72 -4.34
CA PHE A 380 9.28 10.12 -3.95
C PHE A 380 8.82 10.38 -2.50
N ASN A 381 7.87 9.60 -2.01
CA ASN A 381 7.33 9.74 -0.66
C ASN A 381 8.14 9.02 0.43
N LEU A 382 9.18 8.26 0.08
CA LEU A 382 9.97 7.45 1.02
C LEU A 382 10.61 8.27 2.16
N VAL A 383 10.91 9.54 1.92
CA VAL A 383 11.47 10.42 2.96
C VAL A 383 10.45 10.73 4.05
N LEU A 384 9.16 10.79 3.69
CA LEU A 384 8.08 11.19 4.59
C LEU A 384 7.27 10.01 5.13
N ASN A 385 7.12 8.95 4.33
CA ASN A 385 6.29 7.81 4.68
C ASN A 385 6.81 6.54 4.03
N PRO A 386 7.19 5.51 4.80
CA PRO A 386 7.64 4.22 4.27
C PRO A 386 6.43 3.33 3.92
N GLY A 387 5.62 3.74 2.96
CA GLY A 387 4.31 3.19 2.62
C GLY A 387 4.17 1.67 2.62
N LEU A 388 5.19 0.93 2.13
CA LEU A 388 5.17 -0.55 2.10
C LEU A 388 5.37 -1.21 3.48
N ALA A 389 5.69 -0.46 4.53
CA ALA A 389 5.86 -1.00 5.87
C ALA A 389 4.54 -1.10 6.66
N TYR A 390 3.42 -0.62 6.10
CA TYR A 390 2.10 -0.61 6.74
C TYR A 390 1.12 -1.50 6.00
N ALA A 391 0.03 -1.89 6.68
CA ALA A 391 -1.00 -2.79 6.17
C ALA A 391 -1.45 -2.47 4.73
N GLN A 392 -1.76 -1.20 4.43
CA GLN A 392 -2.17 -0.79 3.08
C GLN A 392 -1.07 -1.04 2.04
N GLY A 393 0.17 -0.69 2.38
CA GLY A 393 1.32 -0.85 1.49
C GLY A 393 1.74 -2.30 1.33
N ILE A 394 1.75 -3.08 2.40
CA ILE A 394 2.02 -4.51 2.36
C ILE A 394 1.01 -5.21 1.44
N THR A 395 -0.28 -4.93 1.65
CA THR A 395 -1.38 -5.49 0.84
C THR A 395 -1.21 -5.13 -0.64
N LEU A 396 -1.01 -3.85 -0.94
CA LEU A 396 -0.89 -3.38 -2.32
C LEU A 396 0.41 -3.84 -2.98
N GLY A 397 1.53 -3.80 -2.27
CA GLY A 397 2.83 -4.21 -2.79
C GLY A 397 2.88 -5.69 -3.14
N THR A 398 2.32 -6.55 -2.30
CA THR A 398 2.28 -8.00 -2.56
C THR A 398 1.30 -8.37 -3.67
N LEU A 399 0.13 -7.72 -3.73
CA LEU A 399 -0.81 -7.82 -4.85
C LEU A 399 -0.16 -7.38 -6.16
N ALA A 400 0.52 -6.24 -6.17
CA ALA A 400 1.22 -5.70 -7.33
C ALA A 400 2.29 -6.66 -7.85
N LEU A 401 3.09 -7.22 -6.95
CA LEU A 401 4.11 -8.23 -7.29
C LEU A 401 3.47 -9.49 -7.89
N ALA A 402 2.37 -9.97 -7.32
CA ALA A 402 1.66 -11.15 -7.81
C ALA A 402 1.12 -10.95 -9.23
N LEU A 403 0.41 -9.85 -9.47
CA LEU A 403 -0.13 -9.50 -10.79
C LEU A 403 0.98 -9.31 -11.83
N ALA A 404 2.04 -8.58 -11.47
CA ALA A 404 3.16 -8.36 -12.36
C ALA A 404 3.87 -9.67 -12.73
N ARG A 405 4.11 -10.55 -11.77
CA ARG A 405 4.75 -11.84 -12.00
C ARG A 405 3.90 -12.78 -12.82
N PHE A 406 2.60 -12.82 -12.57
CA PHE A 406 1.67 -13.61 -13.37
C PHE A 406 1.70 -13.16 -14.84
N GLU A 407 1.63 -11.84 -15.09
CA GLU A 407 1.70 -11.26 -16.43
C GLU A 407 3.00 -11.67 -17.16
N LEU A 408 4.13 -11.57 -16.49
CA LEU A 408 5.43 -11.96 -17.04
C LEU A 408 5.53 -13.47 -17.34
N THR A 409 4.82 -14.32 -16.61
CA THR A 409 4.79 -15.77 -16.92
C THR A 409 3.95 -16.10 -18.14
N GLN A 410 2.92 -15.31 -18.45
CA GLN A 410 2.11 -15.47 -19.66
C GLN A 410 2.86 -15.06 -20.93
N SER A 411 3.82 -14.17 -20.81
CA SER A 411 4.58 -13.59 -21.92
C SER A 411 5.85 -14.38 -22.24
N ALA A 412 6.25 -15.31 -21.39
CA ALA A 412 7.40 -16.17 -21.65
C ALA A 412 7.02 -17.14 -22.78
N PRO A 413 7.85 -17.25 -23.84
CA PRO A 413 7.61 -18.26 -24.87
C PRO A 413 7.56 -19.64 -24.21
N ALA A 414 6.59 -20.45 -24.63
CA ALA A 414 6.51 -21.85 -24.19
C ALA A 414 7.84 -22.54 -24.56
N LYS A 415 8.63 -22.86 -23.54
CA LYS A 415 9.86 -23.64 -23.68
C LYS A 415 9.52 -25.09 -23.93
#